data_ef04436372bf94e3d67b9bb83d85e294
#
_entry.id   ef04436372bf94e3d67b9bb83d85e294
#
_cell.length_a   1.000
_cell.length_b   1.000
_cell.length_c   1.000
_cell.angle_alpha   90.00
_cell.angle_beta   90.00
_cell.angle_gamma   90.00
#
_symmetry.space_group_name_H-M   'P 1'
#
loop_
_entity.id
_entity.type
_entity.pdbx_description
1 polymer ?
#
loop_
_entity_poly.entity_id
_entity_poly.type
_entity_poly.pdbx_seq_one_letter_code
_entity_poly.pdbx_strand_id
1 'polypeptide(L)'
;KGEPLTEKSILPLGLFKLMKPYIDQIQNIHCLETVLYSQKYKLAGQVDCIAEYNGKLSVIDFKTANKERKEEWIDNYFMQCTAYGLMYEEMYNTEIEDIVVIMGGEDGSMVTYVKKKADYIPKLEEVVEHFYKMFNLEYNEQQLS
;
A
#
# COMPACT_ATOMS: atom_id res chain seq x y z
N LYS A 1 -16.91 3.60 -7.17
CA LYS A 1 -17.35 3.65 -7.78
C LYS A 1 -16.77 4.16 -8.83
N GLY A 2 -16.28 3.88 -9.64
CA GLY A 2 -15.78 4.48 -10.77
C GLY A 2 -15.16 5.81 -10.54
N GLU A 3 -14.81 6.06 -9.34
CA GLU A 3 -14.23 7.32 -9.07
C GLU A 3 -12.96 7.51 -9.82
N PRO A 4 -12.79 8.61 -10.49
CA PRO A 4 -11.56 8.81 -11.24
C PRO A 4 -10.36 8.90 -10.33
N LEU A 5 -9.23 8.59 -10.90
CA LEU A 5 -7.98 8.71 -10.17
C LEU A 5 -7.69 10.18 -9.94
N THR A 6 -7.01 10.45 -8.83
CA THR A 6 -6.62 11.82 -8.54
C THR A 6 -5.47 12.24 -9.44
N GLU A 7 -5.07 13.49 -9.29
CA GLU A 7 -3.94 13.97 -10.06
C GLU A 7 -2.70 13.16 -9.84
N LYS A 8 -2.50 12.69 -8.61
CA LYS A 8 -1.33 11.88 -8.32
C LYS A 8 -1.36 10.57 -9.06
N SER A 9 -2.56 10.10 -9.39
CA SER A 9 -2.73 8.80 -10.00
C SER A 9 -3.13 8.87 -11.45
N ILE A 10 -3.07 10.06 -12.05
CA ILE A 10 -3.46 10.18 -13.45
C ILE A 10 -2.50 9.39 -14.31
N LEU A 11 -3.05 8.61 -15.21
CA LEU A 11 -2.27 7.75 -16.07
C LEU A 11 -2.55 8.08 -17.53
N PRO A 12 -1.56 7.85 -18.41
CA PRO A 12 -1.83 7.94 -19.84
C PRO A 12 -2.96 6.98 -20.21
N LEU A 13 -3.77 7.39 -21.17
CA LEU A 13 -4.94 6.60 -21.54
C LEU A 13 -4.55 5.19 -21.96
N GLY A 14 -3.46 5.06 -22.74
CA GLY A 14 -3.03 3.75 -23.17
C GLY A 14 -2.68 2.84 -22.00
N LEU A 15 -1.98 3.40 -21.01
CA LEU A 15 -1.61 2.62 -19.84
C LEU A 15 -2.84 2.24 -19.03
N PHE A 16 -3.79 3.17 -18.91
CA PHE A 16 -5.01 2.88 -18.19
C PHE A 16 -5.75 1.70 -18.82
N LYS A 17 -5.81 1.66 -20.15
CA LYS A 17 -6.48 0.56 -20.83
C LYS A 17 -5.79 -0.77 -20.56
N LEU A 18 -4.48 -0.74 -20.46
CA LEU A 18 -3.74 -1.96 -20.15
C LEU A 18 -3.98 -2.42 -18.72
N MET A 19 -4.21 -1.47 -17.81
CA MET A 19 -4.42 -1.80 -16.42
C MET A 19 -5.85 -2.23 -16.12
N LYS A 20 -6.78 -1.94 -17.03
CA LYS A 20 -8.18 -2.16 -16.75
C LYS A 20 -8.53 -3.60 -16.32
N PRO A 21 -8.00 -4.65 -16.97
CA PRO A 21 -8.35 -6.00 -16.52
C PRO A 21 -7.95 -6.25 -15.08
N TYR A 22 -6.87 -5.63 -14.62
CA TYR A 22 -6.43 -5.80 -13.25
C TYR A 22 -7.31 -5.00 -12.30
N ILE A 23 -7.69 -3.79 -12.73
CA ILE A 23 -8.57 -2.96 -11.92
C ILE A 23 -9.94 -3.61 -11.79
N ASP A 24 -10.39 -4.29 -12.82
CA ASP A 24 -11.72 -4.91 -12.81
C ASP A 24 -11.81 -6.04 -11.80
N GLN A 25 -10.69 -6.53 -11.29
CA GLN A 25 -10.73 -7.56 -10.26
C GLN A 25 -10.93 -6.99 -8.87
N ILE A 26 -10.94 -5.67 -8.77
CA ILE A 26 -11.14 -4.99 -7.49
C ILE A 26 -12.62 -4.87 -7.23
N GLN A 27 -13.05 -5.24 -6.04
CA GLN A 27 -14.45 -5.20 -5.66
C GLN A 27 -14.58 -4.63 -4.26
N ASN A 28 -15.78 -4.14 -3.95
CA ASN A 28 -16.13 -3.69 -2.60
C ASN A 28 -15.08 -2.76 -2.02
N ILE A 29 -14.95 -1.59 -2.66
CA ILE A 29 -13.95 -0.62 -2.24
C ILE A 29 -14.33 -0.03 -0.89
N HIS A 30 -13.42 -0.12 0.06
CA HIS A 30 -13.62 0.40 1.41
C HIS A 30 -12.99 1.77 1.58
N CYS A 31 -11.83 1.97 0.99
CA CYS A 31 -11.11 3.24 1.07
C CYS A 31 -10.53 3.57 -0.28
N LEU A 32 -10.57 4.84 -0.63
CA LEU A 32 -9.97 5.30 -1.87
C LEU A 32 -9.28 6.61 -1.54
N GLU A 33 -7.96 6.65 -1.71
CA GLU A 33 -7.18 7.85 -1.46
C GLU A 33 -7.47 8.42 -0.07
N THR A 34 -7.37 7.56 0.92
CA THR A 34 -7.78 7.87 2.28
C THR A 34 -6.55 7.98 3.18
N VAL A 35 -6.57 8.97 4.07
CA VAL A 35 -5.50 9.11 5.05
C VAL A 35 -5.76 8.15 6.20
N LEU A 36 -4.75 7.38 6.52
CA LEU A 36 -4.79 6.44 7.63
C LEU A 36 -3.68 6.78 8.61
N TYR A 37 -3.82 6.28 9.82
CA TYR A 37 -2.78 6.50 10.82
C TYR A 37 -2.75 5.35 11.82
N SER A 38 -1.62 5.23 12.52
CA SER A 38 -1.44 4.26 13.56
C SER A 38 -0.86 4.96 14.78
N GLN A 39 -1.53 4.84 15.90
CA GLN A 39 -0.99 5.36 17.14
C GLN A 39 0.10 4.44 17.66
N LYS A 40 -0.06 3.15 17.44
CA LYS A 40 0.93 2.20 17.93
C LYS A 40 2.30 2.44 17.30
N TYR A 41 2.33 2.66 16.00
CA TYR A 41 3.60 2.84 15.31
C TYR A 41 3.93 4.30 15.04
N LYS A 42 3.02 5.21 15.38
CA LYS A 42 3.21 6.64 15.15
C LYS A 42 3.48 6.93 13.69
N LEU A 43 2.63 6.37 12.85
CA LEU A 43 2.72 6.52 11.40
C LEU A 43 1.44 7.09 10.85
N ALA A 44 1.56 7.78 9.73
CA ALA A 44 0.41 8.27 9.00
C ALA A 44 0.75 8.27 7.51
N GLY A 45 -0.28 8.13 6.68
CA GLY A 45 -0.06 8.15 5.25
C GLY A 45 -1.37 8.04 4.50
N GLN A 46 -1.30 8.23 3.20
CA GLN A 46 -2.48 8.15 2.35
C GLN A 46 -2.40 6.88 1.52
N VAL A 47 -3.38 6.00 1.72
CA VAL A 47 -3.44 4.75 0.98
C VAL A 47 -4.19 4.97 -0.32
N ASP A 48 -3.74 4.32 -1.39
CA ASP A 48 -4.44 4.41 -2.67
C ASP A 48 -5.80 3.76 -2.58
N CYS A 49 -5.85 2.54 -2.11
CA CYS A 49 -7.09 1.78 -2.16
C CYS A 49 -7.07 0.63 -1.15
N ILE A 50 -8.18 0.45 -0.47
CA ILE A 50 -8.42 -0.74 0.36
C ILE A 50 -9.70 -1.35 -0.19
N ALA A 51 -9.62 -2.57 -0.68
CA ALA A 51 -10.75 -3.21 -1.34
C ALA A 51 -10.53 -4.70 -1.39
N GLU A 52 -11.54 -5.41 -1.82
CA GLU A 52 -11.39 -6.84 -2.06
C GLU A 52 -10.73 -7.06 -3.40
N TYR A 53 -9.71 -7.89 -3.39
CA TYR A 53 -9.00 -8.29 -4.59
C TYR A 53 -9.01 -9.81 -4.61
N ASN A 54 -9.66 -10.39 -5.61
CA ASN A 54 -9.87 -11.84 -5.68
C ASN A 54 -10.48 -12.37 -4.40
N GLY A 55 -11.43 -11.61 -3.85
CA GLY A 55 -12.20 -12.06 -2.70
C GLY A 55 -11.54 -11.85 -1.35
N LYS A 56 -10.37 -11.23 -1.31
CA LYS A 56 -9.68 -10.97 -0.05
C LYS A 56 -9.47 -9.48 0.16
N LEU A 57 -9.72 -9.03 1.37
CA LEU A 57 -9.54 -7.63 1.69
C LEU A 57 -8.05 -7.31 1.65
N SER A 58 -7.69 -6.32 0.85
CA SER A 58 -6.30 -6.06 0.51
C SER A 58 -6.00 -4.58 0.48
N VAL A 59 -4.73 -4.26 0.71
CA VAL A 59 -4.21 -2.94 0.37
C VAL A 59 -3.79 -3.02 -1.09
N ILE A 60 -4.26 -2.09 -1.89
CA ILE A 60 -3.96 -2.08 -3.32
C ILE A 60 -3.26 -0.78 -3.65
N ASP A 61 -2.13 -0.88 -4.29
CA ASP A 61 -1.30 0.27 -4.62
C ASP A 61 -0.97 0.24 -6.10
N PHE A 62 -1.14 1.38 -6.76
CA PHE A 62 -0.87 1.49 -8.19
C PHE A 62 0.42 2.25 -8.39
N LYS A 63 1.32 1.68 -9.18
CA LYS A 63 2.61 2.30 -9.46
C LYS A 63 2.85 2.34 -10.94
N THR A 64 3.50 3.41 -11.40
CA THR A 64 3.99 3.47 -12.76
C THR A 64 5.50 3.49 -12.71
N ALA A 65 6.14 2.94 -13.72
CA ALA A 65 7.59 2.86 -13.76
C ALA A 65 8.08 3.24 -15.12
N ASN A 66 9.09 4.10 -15.15
CA ASN A 66 9.71 4.50 -16.40
C ASN A 66 10.79 3.53 -16.82
N LYS A 67 11.32 2.80 -15.87
CA LYS A 67 12.41 1.88 -16.12
C LYS A 67 12.25 0.70 -15.21
N GLU A 68 13.13 -0.27 -15.40
CA GLU A 68 13.13 -1.40 -14.49
C GLU A 68 13.34 -0.93 -13.08
N ARG A 69 12.55 -1.47 -12.18
CA ARG A 69 12.67 -1.17 -10.78
C ARG A 69 13.50 -2.25 -10.11
N LYS A 70 14.40 -1.83 -9.24
CA LYS A 70 15.17 -2.79 -8.47
C LYS A 70 14.26 -3.46 -7.47
N GLU A 71 14.61 -4.70 -7.17
CA GLU A 71 13.80 -5.49 -6.27
C GLU A 71 13.66 -4.86 -4.90
N GLU A 72 14.72 -4.18 -4.45
CA GLU A 72 14.66 -3.54 -3.15
C GLU A 72 13.62 -2.43 -3.10
N TRP A 73 13.38 -1.76 -4.24
CA TRP A 73 12.34 -0.75 -4.29
C TRP A 73 10.97 -1.40 -4.17
N ILE A 74 10.81 -2.55 -4.76
CA ILE A 74 9.56 -3.28 -4.70
C ILE A 74 9.29 -3.71 -3.27
N ASP A 75 10.32 -4.16 -2.56
CA ASP A 75 10.16 -4.52 -1.16
C ASP A 75 9.73 -3.31 -0.33
N ASN A 76 10.24 -2.14 -0.65
CA ASN A 76 9.82 -0.93 0.06
C ASN A 76 8.36 -0.63 -0.17
N TYR A 77 7.87 -0.87 -1.37
CA TYR A 77 6.45 -0.70 -1.65
C TYR A 77 5.63 -1.65 -0.79
N PHE A 78 6.06 -2.89 -0.67
CA PHE A 78 5.33 -3.85 0.14
C PHE A 78 5.37 -3.47 1.61
N MET A 79 6.49 -2.95 2.09
CA MET A 79 6.55 -2.48 3.47
C MET A 79 5.62 -1.30 3.69
N GLN A 80 5.58 -0.38 2.75
CA GLN A 80 4.70 0.77 2.83
C GLN A 80 3.24 0.32 2.88
N CYS A 81 2.89 -0.63 2.03
CA CYS A 81 1.52 -1.13 1.99
C CYS A 81 1.19 -1.92 3.24
N THR A 82 2.18 -2.61 3.81
CA THR A 82 1.96 -3.31 5.07
C THR A 82 1.64 -2.31 6.16
N ALA A 83 2.32 -1.17 6.18
CA ALA A 83 2.01 -0.12 7.14
C ALA A 83 0.57 0.35 6.97
N TYR A 84 0.13 0.55 5.73
CA TYR A 84 -1.26 0.94 5.49
C TYR A 84 -2.23 -0.12 6.01
N GLY A 85 -1.91 -1.39 5.80
CA GLY A 85 -2.76 -2.45 6.29
C GLY A 85 -2.89 -2.44 7.80
N LEU A 86 -1.77 -2.24 8.49
CA LEU A 86 -1.79 -2.18 9.94
C LEU A 86 -2.54 -0.94 10.43
N MET A 87 -2.37 0.19 9.74
CA MET A 87 -3.12 1.38 10.11
C MET A 87 -4.63 1.16 9.94
N TYR A 88 -5.01 0.55 8.84
CA TYR A 88 -6.42 0.29 8.60
C TYR A 88 -7.00 -0.66 9.65
N GLU A 89 -6.25 -1.71 9.98
CA GLU A 89 -6.71 -2.65 10.99
C GLU A 89 -6.90 -1.97 12.33
N GLU A 90 -5.99 -1.07 12.67
CA GLU A 90 -6.08 -0.36 13.93
C GLU A 90 -7.28 0.57 13.96
N MET A 91 -7.53 1.28 12.85
CA MET A 91 -8.61 2.25 12.81
C MET A 91 -9.98 1.59 12.70
N TYR A 92 -10.09 0.50 11.99
CA TYR A 92 -11.39 -0.08 11.67
C TYR A 92 -11.60 -1.47 12.23
N ASN A 93 -10.63 -2.00 12.93
CA ASN A 93 -10.75 -3.32 13.58
C ASN A 93 -11.13 -4.39 12.58
N THR A 94 -10.55 -4.34 11.39
CA THR A 94 -10.83 -5.28 10.31
C THR A 94 -9.50 -5.72 9.73
N GLU A 95 -9.31 -7.03 9.62
CA GLU A 95 -8.04 -7.59 9.21
C GLU A 95 -7.82 -7.46 7.71
N ILE A 96 -6.61 -7.09 7.34
CA ILE A 96 -6.15 -7.05 5.96
C ILE A 96 -5.25 -8.25 5.75
N GLU A 97 -5.52 -9.02 4.70
CA GLU A 97 -4.70 -10.21 4.45
C GLU A 97 -3.59 -9.97 3.46
N ASP A 98 -3.93 -9.39 2.34
CA ASP A 98 -3.02 -9.32 1.21
C ASP A 98 -2.62 -7.91 0.88
N ILE A 99 -1.47 -7.80 0.25
CA ILE A 99 -0.98 -6.55 -0.30
C ILE A 99 -0.82 -6.77 -1.79
N VAL A 100 -1.40 -5.87 -2.58
CA VAL A 100 -1.39 -5.98 -4.03
C VAL A 100 -0.75 -4.72 -4.60
N VAL A 101 0.32 -4.88 -5.35
CA VAL A 101 0.95 -3.77 -6.05
C VAL A 101 0.80 -4.03 -7.54
N ILE A 102 0.11 -3.13 -8.21
CA ILE A 102 -0.10 -3.23 -9.65
C ILE A 102 0.79 -2.19 -10.31
N MET A 103 1.74 -2.66 -11.10
CA MET A 103 2.76 -1.79 -11.66
C MET A 103 2.68 -1.81 -13.18
N GLY A 104 2.58 -0.61 -13.76
CA GLY A 104 2.55 -0.47 -15.20
C GLY A 104 3.77 0.28 -15.69
N GLY A 105 4.39 -0.23 -16.75
CA GLY A 105 5.55 0.40 -17.33
C GLY A 105 5.18 1.26 -18.54
N GLU A 106 6.08 2.17 -18.88
CA GLU A 106 5.86 3.03 -20.03
C GLU A 106 5.84 2.23 -21.33
N ASP A 107 6.48 1.09 -21.32
CA ASP A 107 6.49 0.24 -22.50
C ASP A 107 5.25 -0.63 -22.62
N GLY A 108 4.28 -0.42 -21.73
CA GLY A 108 3.05 -1.18 -21.79
C GLY A 108 3.07 -2.46 -20.97
N SER A 109 4.18 -2.75 -20.31
CA SER A 109 4.24 -3.95 -19.50
C SER A 109 3.41 -3.77 -18.23
N MET A 110 2.87 -4.87 -17.74
CA MET A 110 2.07 -4.88 -16.53
C MET A 110 2.52 -6.00 -15.63
N VAL A 111 2.68 -5.71 -14.36
CA VAL A 111 3.07 -6.70 -13.37
C VAL A 111 2.22 -6.51 -12.13
N THR A 112 1.69 -7.60 -11.63
CA THR A 112 0.92 -7.57 -10.38
C THR A 112 1.64 -8.43 -9.36
N TYR A 113 1.92 -7.83 -8.21
CA TYR A 113 2.54 -8.54 -7.09
C TYR A 113 1.51 -8.70 -6.00
N VAL A 114 1.35 -9.93 -5.52
CA VAL A 114 0.44 -10.21 -4.41
C VAL A 114 1.27 -10.86 -3.31
N LYS A 115 1.31 -10.22 -2.15
CA LYS A 115 2.10 -10.70 -1.02
C LYS A 115 1.24 -10.72 0.23
N LYS A 116 1.67 -11.49 1.21
CA LYS A 116 0.99 -11.55 2.49
C LYS A 116 1.50 -10.45 3.38
N LYS A 117 0.58 -9.69 3.97
CA LYS A 117 0.97 -8.63 4.89
C LYS A 117 1.86 -9.17 6.01
N ALA A 118 1.52 -10.35 6.51
CA ALA A 118 2.25 -10.91 7.64
C ALA A 118 3.73 -11.09 7.37
N ASP A 119 4.11 -11.30 6.11
CA ASP A 119 5.50 -11.54 5.76
C ASP A 119 6.36 -10.29 5.91
N TYR A 120 5.75 -9.12 5.91
CA TYR A 120 6.52 -7.87 5.93
C TYR A 120 6.44 -7.15 7.27
N ILE A 121 5.66 -7.66 8.21
CA ILE A 121 5.54 -6.99 9.50
C ILE A 121 6.86 -6.89 10.24
N PRO A 122 7.66 -7.96 10.33
CA PRO A 122 8.94 -7.84 11.05
C PRO A 122 9.88 -6.81 10.43
N LYS A 123 9.92 -6.77 9.10
CA LYS A 123 10.76 -5.80 8.42
C LYS A 123 10.29 -4.38 8.69
N LEU A 124 8.99 -4.19 8.67
CA LEU A 124 8.44 -2.86 8.91
C LEU A 124 8.77 -2.41 10.33
N GLU A 125 8.61 -3.30 11.29
CA GLU A 125 8.89 -2.94 12.67
C GLU A 125 10.34 -2.56 12.87
N GLU A 126 11.23 -3.26 12.19
CA GLU A 126 12.65 -2.94 12.23
C GLU A 126 12.93 -1.54 11.69
N VAL A 127 12.30 -1.22 10.58
CA VAL A 127 12.50 0.08 9.94
C VAL A 127 11.96 1.20 10.81
N VAL A 128 10.80 0.99 11.40
CA VAL A 128 10.19 2.00 12.24
C VAL A 128 11.04 2.24 13.47
N GLU A 129 11.54 1.18 14.08
CA GLU A 129 12.38 1.31 15.26
C GLU A 129 13.66 2.05 14.93
N HIS A 130 14.25 1.71 13.79
CA HIS A 130 15.48 2.38 13.37
C HIS A 130 15.25 3.86 13.12
N PHE A 131 14.10 4.19 12.51
CA PHE A 131 13.76 5.57 12.23
C PHE A 131 13.69 6.38 13.53
N TYR A 132 13.01 5.86 14.53
CA TYR A 132 12.86 6.62 15.76
C TYR A 132 14.17 6.74 16.53
N LYS A 133 15.01 5.74 16.45
CA LYS A 133 16.35 5.84 17.05
C LYS A 133 17.19 6.90 16.36
N MET A 134 17.13 6.89 15.03
CA MET A 134 17.96 7.78 14.24
C MET A 134 17.60 9.24 14.48
N PHE A 135 16.33 9.51 14.67
CA PHE A 135 15.89 10.89 14.88
C PHE A 135 15.77 11.24 16.34
N ASN A 136 16.31 10.40 17.21
CA ASN A 136 16.33 10.69 18.63
C ASN A 136 14.93 10.90 19.18
N LEU A 137 13.96 10.22 18.61
CA LEU A 137 12.59 10.29 19.07
C LEU A 137 12.34 9.17 20.04
N GLU A 138 11.44 9.39 20.96
CA GLU A 138 11.12 8.36 21.92
C GLU A 138 10.01 7.49 21.39
N TYR A 139 10.39 6.31 21.03
CA TYR A 139 9.44 5.30 20.59
C TYR A 139 9.32 4.32 21.74
N ASN A 140 8.58 4.70 22.75
CA ASN A 140 8.53 3.87 23.92
C ASN A 140 7.09 3.64 24.34
N GLU A 141 6.93 2.78 25.34
CA GLU A 141 5.61 2.35 25.74
C GLU A 141 4.79 3.47 26.33
N GLN A 142 5.45 4.43 26.93
CA GLN A 142 4.70 5.52 27.53
C GLN A 142 3.94 6.31 26.49
N GLN A 143 4.51 6.42 25.32
CA GLN A 143 3.84 7.14 24.25
C GLN A 143 2.77 6.31 23.59
N LEU A 144 2.83 5.02 23.76
CA LEU A 144 1.88 4.12 23.13
C LEU A 144 0.69 3.80 24.03
N SER A 145 0.82 4.06 25.29
CA SER A 145 -0.27 3.72 26.21
C SER A 145 -1.33 4.81 26.32
#